data_94569c27f5490a72cd24c9c4b211a266
#
_entry.id   94569c27f5490a72cd24c9c4b211a266
#
_cell.length_a   1.000
_cell.length_b   1.000
_cell.length_c   1.000
_cell.angle_alpha   90.00
_cell.angle_beta   90.00
_cell.angle_gamma   90.00
#
_symmetry.space_group_name_H-M   'P 1'
#
loop_
_entity.id
_entity.type
_entity.pdbx_description
1 polymer ?
#
loop_
_entity_poly.entity_id
_entity_poly.type
_entity_poly.pdbx_seq_one_letter_code
_entity_poly.pdbx_strand_id
1 'polypeptide(L)'
;MAFSGTGKIWMNGSLVDWKDANIHIASHVIHYGSGVFEGARCYNTPRGSACFRLDTHMKRLYDSARIYRMEPAFDQATLTEAVLETIRANDQKACYIRPIVYRGYNALGVNPFPCPVDSAVLTWEWGAYLGKEALEQGVDVRVSSWSRSAPNTLPTLAKTSANYANSQLIKMEAITEGYSEGIALDTFGYLSEGSGQNIFVIREDVIYTPPLTASILPGITRNSVITIARDLGFKVREEMLPRELLYICDEAFFAGTAVEITPIRSVDKISVGKGTRGPITTAVQQSFFDIINGEVPDRHNWLTFVYPGEPLQAVGSGRVTAQSRA
;
A
#
# COMPACT_ATOMS: atom_id res chain seq x y z
N MET A 1 -5.89 3.26 15.91
CA MET A 1 -5.32 2.12 16.69
C MET A 1 -4.04 2.60 17.33
N ALA A 2 -3.90 2.48 18.64
CA ALA A 2 -2.67 2.87 19.34
C ALA A 2 -1.60 1.79 19.14
N PHE A 3 -0.34 2.18 19.06
CA PHE A 3 0.78 1.25 19.05
C PHE A 3 0.96 0.59 20.42
N SER A 4 1.37 -0.68 20.43
CA SER A 4 1.74 -1.36 21.68
C SER A 4 2.99 -0.75 22.32
N GLY A 5 3.84 -0.09 21.55
CA GLY A 5 5.10 0.54 22.02
C GLY A 5 6.15 -0.45 22.47
N THR A 6 6.11 -1.68 21.96
CA THR A 6 7.03 -2.77 22.35
C THR A 6 7.73 -3.37 21.13
N GLY A 7 8.86 -4.01 21.38
CA GLY A 7 9.65 -4.71 20.36
C GLY A 7 10.89 -3.94 19.94
N LYS A 8 11.46 -4.35 18.82
CA LYS A 8 12.67 -3.79 18.22
C LYS A 8 12.35 -2.98 16.98
N ILE A 9 13.15 -1.95 16.77
CA ILE A 9 13.20 -1.15 15.54
C ILE A 9 14.63 -1.26 15.01
N TRP A 10 14.80 -1.54 13.73
CA TRP A 10 16.09 -1.39 13.09
C TRP A 10 16.31 0.09 12.79
N MET A 11 17.45 0.65 13.21
CA MET A 11 17.78 2.06 13.02
C MET A 11 19.27 2.21 12.77
N ASN A 12 19.64 2.78 11.62
CA ASN A 12 21.02 3.08 11.23
C ASN A 12 22.02 1.93 11.44
N GLY A 13 21.64 0.70 11.09
CA GLY A 13 22.52 -0.46 11.12
C GLY A 13 22.40 -1.36 12.36
N SER A 14 21.48 -1.06 13.28
CA SER A 14 21.30 -1.87 14.48
C SER A 14 19.86 -1.94 14.97
N LEU A 15 19.53 -3.03 15.68
CA LEU A 15 18.24 -3.16 16.35
C LEU A 15 18.29 -2.42 17.70
N VAL A 16 17.39 -1.47 17.88
CA VAL A 16 17.20 -0.72 19.13
C VAL A 16 15.85 -1.05 19.76
N ASP A 17 15.69 -0.82 21.05
CA ASP A 17 14.39 -0.96 21.70
C ASP A 17 13.42 0.11 21.19
N TRP A 18 12.14 -0.23 21.11
CA TRP A 18 11.08 0.70 20.65
C TRP A 18 11.15 2.08 21.32
N LYS A 19 11.35 2.10 22.64
CA LYS A 19 11.43 3.35 23.44
C LYS A 19 12.65 4.21 23.13
N ASP A 20 13.72 3.62 22.57
CA ASP A 20 14.99 4.28 22.29
C ASP A 20 15.10 4.76 20.84
N ALA A 21 14.14 4.36 19.97
CA ALA A 21 14.09 4.80 18.58
C ALA A 21 13.55 6.25 18.48
N ASN A 22 14.39 7.21 18.88
CA ASN A 22 14.04 8.62 18.94
C ASN A 22 14.89 9.44 17.95
N ILE A 23 14.34 10.55 17.48
CA ILE A 23 15.07 11.53 16.67
C ILE A 23 15.03 12.90 17.37
N HIS A 24 16.06 13.69 17.14
CA HIS A 24 16.12 15.03 17.70
C HIS A 24 15.06 15.94 17.10
N ILE A 25 14.44 16.82 17.90
CA ILE A 25 13.39 17.75 17.43
C ILE A 25 13.85 18.67 16.28
N ALA A 26 15.16 18.98 16.20
CA ALA A 26 15.76 19.73 15.11
C ALA A 26 16.18 18.85 13.92
N SER A 27 15.73 17.58 13.83
CA SER A 27 15.91 16.79 12.62
C SER A 27 15.18 17.47 11.46
N HIS A 28 15.85 17.57 10.31
CA HIS A 28 15.35 18.32 9.16
C HIS A 28 13.98 17.80 8.66
N VAL A 29 13.75 16.50 8.73
CA VAL A 29 12.49 15.86 8.32
C VAL A 29 11.29 16.40 9.07
N ILE A 30 11.42 16.78 10.34
CA ILE A 30 10.32 17.28 11.17
C ILE A 30 9.84 18.65 10.67
N HIS A 31 10.76 19.51 10.24
CA HIS A 31 10.45 20.88 9.83
C HIS A 31 10.07 20.99 8.35
N TYR A 32 10.64 20.14 7.49
CA TYR A 32 10.54 20.31 6.03
C TYR A 32 9.97 19.08 5.31
N GLY A 33 9.53 18.04 6.04
CA GLY A 33 8.95 16.84 5.44
C GLY A 33 9.92 16.03 4.57
N SER A 34 11.23 16.21 4.75
CA SER A 34 12.31 15.61 3.94
C SER A 34 12.55 14.15 4.32
N GLY A 35 11.54 13.32 4.16
CA GLY A 35 11.57 11.88 4.36
C GLY A 35 10.79 11.15 3.29
N VAL A 36 11.22 9.93 2.98
CA VAL A 36 10.52 8.98 2.11
C VAL A 36 10.29 7.70 2.88
N PHE A 37 9.21 7.00 2.58
CA PHE A 37 8.86 5.79 3.31
C PHE A 37 8.12 4.79 2.47
N GLU A 38 8.08 3.56 2.93
CA GLU A 38 7.25 2.53 2.34
C GLU A 38 6.22 1.98 3.34
N GLY A 39 5.25 1.29 2.79
CA GLY A 39 4.32 0.47 3.53
C GLY A 39 4.16 -0.85 2.82
N ALA A 40 4.69 -1.91 3.40
CA ALA A 40 4.52 -3.28 2.95
C ALA A 40 3.78 -4.10 4.02
N ARG A 41 3.36 -5.31 3.67
CA ARG A 41 2.77 -6.27 4.62
C ARG A 41 3.47 -7.60 4.56
N CYS A 42 3.64 -8.19 5.74
CA CYS A 42 3.94 -9.60 5.93
C CYS A 42 2.64 -10.32 6.28
N TYR A 43 2.38 -11.43 5.60
CA TYR A 43 1.21 -12.29 5.81
C TYR A 43 1.65 -13.64 6.38
N ASN A 44 0.81 -14.19 7.26
CA ASN A 44 1.02 -15.54 7.79
C ASN A 44 0.43 -16.56 6.81
N THR A 45 1.28 -17.21 6.04
CA THR A 45 0.88 -18.22 5.04
C THR A 45 1.10 -19.65 5.58
N PRO A 46 0.50 -20.69 4.97
CA PRO A 46 0.79 -22.09 5.32
C PRO A 46 2.28 -22.47 5.19
N ARG A 47 3.06 -21.72 4.42
CA ARG A 47 4.50 -21.91 4.22
C ARG A 47 5.36 -21.05 5.13
N GLY A 48 4.75 -20.32 6.06
CA GLY A 48 5.42 -19.36 6.94
C GLY A 48 5.14 -17.90 6.57
N SER A 49 5.73 -17.01 7.34
CA SER A 49 5.58 -15.56 7.15
C SER A 49 6.19 -15.10 5.84
N ALA A 50 5.42 -14.40 5.02
CA ALA A 50 5.86 -13.92 3.70
C ALA A 50 5.49 -12.44 3.48
N CYS A 51 6.46 -11.64 3.05
CA CYS A 51 6.27 -10.25 2.67
C CYS A 51 5.80 -10.16 1.22
N PHE A 52 4.69 -9.46 0.98
CA PHE A 52 4.15 -9.28 -0.36
C PHE A 52 4.91 -8.18 -1.10
N ARG A 53 5.50 -8.52 -2.27
CA ARG A 53 6.21 -7.59 -3.17
C ARG A 53 7.33 -6.77 -2.49
N LEU A 54 8.03 -7.35 -1.51
CA LEU A 54 9.05 -6.63 -0.72
C LEU A 54 10.10 -5.95 -1.60
N ASP A 55 10.66 -6.66 -2.57
CA ASP A 55 11.69 -6.10 -3.48
C ASP A 55 11.17 -4.88 -4.25
N THR A 56 9.91 -4.91 -4.69
CA THR A 56 9.28 -3.79 -5.42
C THR A 56 9.06 -2.60 -4.48
N HIS A 57 8.68 -2.84 -3.21
CA HIS A 57 8.57 -1.80 -2.20
C HIS A 57 9.92 -1.16 -1.91
N MET A 58 10.95 -1.97 -1.72
CA MET A 58 12.30 -1.46 -1.47
C MET A 58 12.84 -0.68 -2.67
N LYS A 59 12.63 -1.18 -3.89
CA LYS A 59 12.98 -0.42 -5.10
C LYS A 59 12.31 0.95 -5.12
N ARG A 60 11.00 1.04 -4.84
CA ARG A 60 10.28 2.33 -4.84
C ARG A 60 10.74 3.26 -3.71
N LEU A 61 11.17 2.72 -2.55
CA LEU A 61 11.81 3.51 -1.49
C LEU A 61 13.06 4.22 -2.01
N TYR A 62 13.94 3.48 -2.71
CA TYR A 62 15.17 4.05 -3.29
C TYR A 62 14.88 4.99 -4.46
N ASP A 63 13.91 4.69 -5.32
CA ASP A 63 13.45 5.61 -6.36
C ASP A 63 12.94 6.93 -5.74
N SER A 64 12.17 6.85 -4.66
CA SER A 64 11.68 8.03 -3.92
C SER A 64 12.82 8.82 -3.29
N ALA A 65 13.79 8.15 -2.67
CA ALA A 65 14.99 8.78 -2.10
C ALA A 65 15.80 9.49 -3.20
N ARG A 66 15.98 8.86 -4.35
CA ARG A 66 16.71 9.42 -5.50
C ARG A 66 16.07 10.70 -6.03
N ILE A 67 14.73 10.76 -6.10
CA ILE A 67 14.00 11.97 -6.52
C ILE A 67 14.32 13.14 -5.59
N TYR A 68 14.44 12.89 -4.28
CA TYR A 68 14.80 13.90 -3.27
C TYR A 68 16.32 14.03 -3.04
N ARG A 69 17.15 13.42 -3.92
CA ARG A 69 18.63 13.46 -3.80
C ARG A 69 19.12 13.01 -2.42
N MET A 70 18.44 12.04 -1.84
CA MET A 70 18.88 11.33 -0.62
C MET A 70 19.67 10.09 -1.03
N GLU A 71 20.88 9.96 -0.49
CA GLU A 71 21.73 8.79 -0.67
C GLU A 71 21.74 8.02 0.66
N PRO A 72 20.93 6.95 0.80
CA PRO A 72 20.92 6.13 2.01
C PRO A 72 22.30 5.51 2.26
N ALA A 73 22.72 5.47 3.53
CA ALA A 73 24.01 4.87 3.93
C ALA A 73 24.08 3.36 3.68
N PHE A 74 22.92 2.72 3.51
CA PHE A 74 22.76 1.28 3.28
C PHE A 74 22.20 1.06 1.87
N ASP A 75 22.69 0.04 1.19
CA ASP A 75 22.13 -0.34 -0.10
C ASP A 75 20.76 -1.04 0.03
N GLN A 76 20.08 -1.23 -1.09
CA GLN A 76 18.74 -1.82 -1.12
C GLN A 76 18.73 -3.24 -0.51
N ALA A 77 19.75 -4.05 -0.76
CA ALA A 77 19.83 -5.41 -0.27
C ALA A 77 19.96 -5.44 1.26
N THR A 78 20.84 -4.61 1.80
CA THR A 78 21.04 -4.46 3.25
C THR A 78 19.75 -3.99 3.94
N LEU A 79 19.06 -3.00 3.39
CA LEU A 79 17.83 -2.49 3.99
C LEU A 79 16.65 -3.47 3.82
N THR A 80 16.65 -4.29 2.77
CA THR A 80 15.70 -5.40 2.60
C THR A 80 15.92 -6.47 3.68
N GLU A 81 17.17 -6.85 3.94
CA GLU A 81 17.49 -7.78 5.03
C GLU A 81 17.15 -7.20 6.40
N ALA A 82 17.36 -5.89 6.62
CA ALA A 82 16.94 -5.20 7.84
C ALA A 82 15.43 -5.32 8.09
N VAL A 83 14.61 -5.31 7.03
CA VAL A 83 13.15 -5.57 7.15
C VAL A 83 12.91 -6.98 7.68
N LEU A 84 13.52 -7.99 7.07
CA LEU A 84 13.35 -9.40 7.49
C LEU A 84 13.89 -9.64 8.90
N GLU A 85 15.05 -9.05 9.23
CA GLU A 85 15.63 -9.09 10.56
C GLU A 85 14.71 -8.48 11.63
N THR A 86 14.09 -7.33 11.33
CA THR A 86 13.17 -6.66 12.25
C THR A 86 11.94 -7.53 12.52
N ILE A 87 11.38 -8.19 11.48
CA ILE A 87 10.24 -9.11 11.65
C ILE A 87 10.64 -10.30 12.53
N ARG A 88 11.81 -10.92 12.28
CA ARG A 88 12.35 -12.03 13.08
C ARG A 88 12.60 -11.63 14.53
N ALA A 89 13.21 -10.47 14.75
CA ALA A 89 13.51 -9.97 16.10
C ALA A 89 12.26 -9.69 16.94
N ASN A 90 11.14 -9.40 16.28
CA ASN A 90 9.84 -9.17 16.92
C ASN A 90 8.93 -10.41 16.95
N ASP A 91 9.38 -11.55 16.44
CA ASP A 91 8.62 -12.81 16.36
C ASP A 91 7.21 -12.62 15.72
N GLN A 92 7.13 -11.76 14.71
CA GLN A 92 5.85 -11.40 14.07
C GLN A 92 5.55 -12.35 12.92
N LYS A 93 4.40 -13.03 13.00
CA LYS A 93 3.90 -13.90 11.91
C LYS A 93 3.24 -13.11 10.78
N ALA A 94 2.55 -12.04 11.14
CA ALA A 94 1.93 -11.09 10.23
C ALA A 94 2.08 -9.68 10.78
N CYS A 95 2.49 -8.74 9.94
CA CYS A 95 2.70 -7.36 10.38
C CYS A 95 2.63 -6.38 9.20
N TYR A 96 2.44 -5.12 9.54
CA TYR A 96 2.71 -4.00 8.66
C TYR A 96 4.18 -3.59 8.80
N ILE A 97 4.81 -3.22 7.70
CA ILE A 97 6.23 -2.92 7.59
C ILE A 97 6.37 -1.47 7.12
N ARG A 98 7.16 -0.68 7.85
CA ARG A 98 7.42 0.74 7.56
C ARG A 98 8.92 1.01 7.49
N PRO A 99 9.58 0.79 6.36
CA PRO A 99 10.90 1.36 6.14
C PRO A 99 10.79 2.86 5.87
N ILE A 100 11.72 3.63 6.39
CA ILE A 100 11.79 5.08 6.23
C ILE A 100 13.25 5.50 6.00
N VAL A 101 13.45 6.46 5.10
CA VAL A 101 14.72 7.16 4.84
C VAL A 101 14.45 8.64 4.98
N TYR A 102 15.24 9.35 5.79
CA TYR A 102 14.95 10.74 6.11
C TYR A 102 16.22 11.56 6.36
N ARG A 103 16.10 12.87 6.21
CA ARG A 103 17.15 13.82 6.59
C ARG A 103 17.13 14.02 8.10
N GLY A 104 18.22 13.62 8.75
CA GLY A 104 18.41 13.67 10.18
C GLY A 104 18.79 15.04 10.71
N TYR A 105 19.46 15.05 11.87
CA TYR A 105 19.87 16.23 12.62
C TYR A 105 21.26 16.70 12.22
N ASN A 106 21.34 17.94 11.70
CA ASN A 106 22.59 18.69 11.58
C ASN A 106 22.30 20.19 11.36
N ALA A 107 21.55 20.55 10.31
CA ALA A 107 21.25 21.91 9.94
C ALA A 107 19.76 22.13 9.72
N LEU A 108 19.27 23.35 9.96
CA LEU A 108 17.94 23.84 9.60
C LEU A 108 18.05 24.83 8.46
N GLY A 109 16.97 24.94 7.67
CA GLY A 109 16.90 25.77 6.48
C GLY A 109 16.53 24.93 5.26
N VAL A 110 16.17 25.58 4.15
CA VAL A 110 15.65 24.89 2.95
C VAL A 110 16.69 24.01 2.27
N ASN A 111 18.01 24.33 2.43
CA ASN A 111 19.08 23.49 1.89
C ASN A 111 19.27 22.21 2.76
N PRO A 112 18.88 21.01 2.26
CA PRO A 112 18.93 19.79 3.04
C PRO A 112 20.28 19.07 3.01
N PHE A 113 21.20 19.46 2.11
CA PHE A 113 22.42 18.72 1.84
C PHE A 113 23.38 18.54 3.02
N PRO A 114 23.50 19.49 3.98
CA PRO A 114 24.33 19.26 5.15
C PRO A 114 23.81 18.20 6.12
N CYS A 115 22.51 17.81 6.01
CA CYS A 115 21.92 16.86 6.93
C CYS A 115 22.25 15.41 6.55
N PRO A 116 22.55 14.53 7.53
CA PRO A 116 22.75 13.11 7.26
C PRO A 116 21.47 12.47 6.73
N VAL A 117 21.62 11.35 6.04
CA VAL A 117 20.50 10.52 5.57
C VAL A 117 20.41 9.29 6.44
N ASP A 118 19.45 9.29 7.34
CA ASP A 118 19.19 8.20 8.28
C ASP A 118 18.15 7.23 7.73
N SER A 119 18.17 5.99 8.22
CA SER A 119 17.24 4.93 7.82
C SER A 119 16.71 4.19 9.05
N ALA A 120 15.43 3.83 9.02
CA ALA A 120 14.82 3.00 10.05
C ALA A 120 13.79 2.04 9.46
N VAL A 121 13.54 0.93 10.14
CA VAL A 121 12.51 -0.04 9.80
C VAL A 121 11.70 -0.34 11.06
N LEU A 122 10.38 -0.06 10.98
CA LEU A 122 9.40 -0.38 12.01
C LEU A 122 8.48 -1.49 11.52
N THR A 123 8.07 -2.36 12.43
CA THR A 123 7.03 -3.36 12.17
C THR A 123 6.01 -3.38 13.30
N TRP A 124 4.73 -3.59 12.97
CA TRP A 124 3.68 -3.71 13.98
C TRP A 124 2.50 -4.54 13.47
N GLU A 125 1.79 -5.16 14.38
CA GLU A 125 0.55 -5.83 14.02
C GLU A 125 -0.52 -4.79 13.63
N TRP A 126 -1.08 -4.95 12.44
CA TRP A 126 -2.10 -4.05 11.93
C TRP A 126 -3.18 -4.84 11.17
N GLY A 127 -4.38 -4.88 11.72
CA GLY A 127 -5.54 -5.50 11.09
C GLY A 127 -6.00 -4.76 9.82
N ALA A 128 -7.22 -5.04 9.38
CA ALA A 128 -7.83 -4.36 8.24
C ALA A 128 -7.98 -2.85 8.55
N TYR A 129 -7.38 -2.00 7.73
CA TYR A 129 -7.27 -0.54 7.96
C TYR A 129 -8.64 0.14 8.06
N LEU A 130 -9.59 -0.23 7.19
CA LEU A 130 -10.96 0.30 7.18
C LEU A 130 -11.96 -0.61 7.91
N GLY A 131 -11.47 -1.67 8.60
CA GLY A 131 -12.28 -2.68 9.28
C GLY A 131 -12.57 -3.90 8.41
N LYS A 132 -12.81 -5.06 9.05
CA LYS A 132 -13.09 -6.32 8.34
C LYS A 132 -14.37 -6.25 7.51
N GLU A 133 -15.43 -5.61 8.04
CA GLU A 133 -16.69 -5.44 7.31
C GLU A 133 -16.54 -4.61 6.03
N ALA A 134 -15.60 -3.66 6.01
CA ALA A 134 -15.35 -2.84 4.84
C ALA A 134 -14.87 -3.65 3.62
N LEU A 135 -14.18 -4.78 3.84
CA LEU A 135 -13.72 -5.66 2.76
C LEU A 135 -14.87 -6.39 2.05
N GLU A 136 -15.98 -6.58 2.74
CA GLU A 136 -17.16 -7.28 2.20
C GLU A 136 -18.26 -6.31 1.78
N GLN A 137 -18.61 -5.38 2.67
CA GLN A 137 -19.74 -4.47 2.47
C GLN A 137 -19.38 -3.20 1.70
N GLY A 138 -18.07 -2.88 1.64
CA GLY A 138 -17.60 -1.63 1.07
C GLY A 138 -17.76 -0.43 2.01
N VAL A 139 -17.21 0.70 1.58
CA VAL A 139 -17.18 1.94 2.34
C VAL A 139 -17.92 3.07 1.64
N ASP A 140 -18.45 4.01 2.44
CA ASP A 140 -18.99 5.28 1.95
C ASP A 140 -17.86 6.29 1.82
N VAL A 141 -17.78 6.91 0.66
CA VAL A 141 -16.71 7.87 0.35
C VAL A 141 -17.29 9.17 -0.20
N ARG A 142 -16.48 10.22 -0.17
CA ARG A 142 -16.82 11.47 -0.81
C ARG A 142 -15.71 11.95 -1.74
N VAL A 143 -16.05 12.75 -2.72
CA VAL A 143 -15.07 13.52 -3.48
C VAL A 143 -14.69 14.75 -2.65
N SER A 144 -13.41 14.83 -2.30
CA SER A 144 -12.85 15.91 -1.46
C SER A 144 -12.85 17.25 -2.21
N SER A 145 -12.92 18.34 -1.45
CA SER A 145 -12.67 19.70 -1.96
C SER A 145 -11.17 19.95 -2.21
N TRP A 146 -10.28 19.13 -1.61
CA TRP A 146 -8.84 19.19 -1.81
C TRP A 146 -8.41 18.40 -3.04
N SER A 147 -7.74 19.05 -3.99
CA SER A 147 -7.12 18.40 -5.13
C SER A 147 -5.74 17.85 -4.79
N ARG A 148 -5.27 16.86 -5.57
CA ARG A 148 -3.87 16.40 -5.52
C ARG A 148 -2.95 17.49 -6.09
N SER A 149 -1.65 17.36 -5.75
CA SER A 149 -0.64 18.32 -6.19
C SER A 149 -0.56 18.41 -7.72
N ALA A 150 -0.45 19.63 -8.22
CA ALA A 150 -0.23 19.86 -9.65
C ALA A 150 1.09 19.22 -10.13
N PRO A 151 1.18 18.82 -11.39
CA PRO A 151 2.46 18.43 -11.99
C PRO A 151 3.53 19.51 -11.76
N ASN A 152 4.77 19.07 -11.50
CA ASN A 152 5.91 19.93 -11.24
C ASN A 152 5.81 20.85 -10.00
N THR A 153 4.97 20.47 -9.01
CA THR A 153 4.92 21.11 -7.68
C THR A 153 5.51 20.21 -6.61
N LEU A 154 4.92 19.04 -6.43
CA LEU A 154 5.42 17.95 -5.57
C LEU A 154 5.49 16.66 -6.39
N PRO A 155 6.56 15.86 -6.22
CA PRO A 155 6.74 14.63 -7.00
C PRO A 155 5.79 13.53 -6.51
N THR A 156 4.69 13.30 -7.22
CA THR A 156 3.68 12.28 -6.85
C THR A 156 4.17 10.85 -7.05
N LEU A 157 5.19 10.64 -7.90
CA LEU A 157 5.83 9.33 -8.07
C LEU A 157 6.69 8.92 -6.87
N ALA A 158 7.05 9.87 -5.98
CA ALA A 158 7.77 9.59 -4.75
C ALA A 158 6.81 9.43 -3.57
N LYS A 159 7.01 8.37 -2.78
CA LYS A 159 6.28 8.18 -1.52
C LYS A 159 6.98 8.96 -0.41
N THR A 160 6.74 10.28 -0.37
CA THR A 160 7.38 11.22 0.55
C THR A 160 6.44 11.70 1.65
N SER A 161 6.97 11.93 2.84
CA SER A 161 6.23 12.44 4.00
C SER A 161 5.50 13.75 3.70
N ALA A 162 6.10 14.64 2.92
CA ALA A 162 5.51 15.93 2.55
C ALA A 162 4.17 15.79 1.80
N ASN A 163 4.04 14.83 0.89
CA ASN A 163 2.81 14.62 0.13
C ASN A 163 1.64 14.18 1.02
N TYR A 164 1.92 13.55 2.17
CA TYR A 164 0.90 13.08 3.10
C TYR A 164 0.22 14.20 3.89
N ALA A 165 0.73 15.42 3.88
CA ALA A 165 0.00 16.58 4.39
C ALA A 165 -1.31 16.79 3.60
N ASN A 166 -1.26 16.72 2.27
CA ASN A 166 -2.46 16.75 1.42
C ASN A 166 -3.39 15.55 1.68
N SER A 167 -2.81 14.34 1.82
CA SER A 167 -3.58 13.13 2.15
C SER A 167 -4.36 13.26 3.46
N GLN A 168 -3.76 13.89 4.48
CA GLN A 168 -4.41 14.14 5.77
C GLN A 168 -5.60 15.09 5.62
N LEU A 169 -5.47 16.18 4.83
CA LEU A 169 -6.57 17.12 4.57
C LEU A 169 -7.77 16.43 3.93
N ILE A 170 -7.53 15.60 2.91
CA ILE A 170 -8.57 14.80 2.24
C ILE A 170 -9.25 13.86 3.25
N LYS A 171 -8.46 13.16 4.06
CA LYS A 171 -8.98 12.20 5.05
C LYS A 171 -9.76 12.88 6.16
N MET A 172 -9.25 13.98 6.72
CA MET A 172 -9.91 14.74 7.78
C MET A 172 -11.26 15.30 7.31
N GLU A 173 -11.32 15.87 6.11
CA GLU A 173 -12.57 16.33 5.52
C GLU A 173 -13.60 15.21 5.42
N ALA A 174 -13.22 14.04 4.88
CA ALA A 174 -14.10 12.89 4.78
C ALA A 174 -14.65 12.46 6.15
N ILE A 175 -13.79 12.31 7.15
CA ILE A 175 -14.19 11.89 8.51
C ILE A 175 -15.12 12.92 9.16
N THR A 176 -14.80 14.21 9.04
CA THR A 176 -15.60 15.29 9.64
C THR A 176 -17.03 15.29 9.09
N GLU A 177 -17.20 14.89 7.84
CA GLU A 177 -18.51 14.82 7.17
C GLU A 177 -19.15 13.42 7.21
N GLY A 178 -18.61 12.51 8.02
CA GLY A 178 -19.23 11.19 8.29
C GLY A 178 -18.95 10.13 7.24
N TYR A 179 -17.94 10.33 6.38
CA TYR A 179 -17.51 9.32 5.40
C TYR A 179 -16.28 8.54 5.89
N SER A 180 -16.13 7.33 5.38
CA SER A 180 -14.98 6.48 5.72
C SER A 180 -13.70 6.94 5.03
N GLU A 181 -13.78 7.52 3.83
CA GLU A 181 -12.61 7.89 3.02
C GLU A 181 -12.94 9.00 2.02
N GLY A 182 -11.88 9.71 1.53
CA GLY A 182 -11.99 10.73 0.51
C GLY A 182 -11.34 10.31 -0.81
N ILE A 183 -11.97 10.70 -1.92
CA ILE A 183 -11.41 10.62 -3.27
C ILE A 183 -10.95 12.03 -3.65
N ALA A 184 -9.72 12.17 -4.13
CA ALA A 184 -9.22 13.42 -4.66
C ALA A 184 -9.29 13.45 -6.19
N LEU A 185 -9.53 14.63 -6.72
CA LEU A 185 -9.33 14.95 -8.13
C LEU A 185 -7.92 15.51 -8.34
N ASP A 186 -7.45 15.45 -9.58
CA ASP A 186 -6.28 16.22 -10.00
C ASP A 186 -6.64 17.70 -10.17
N THR A 187 -5.66 18.52 -10.56
CA THR A 187 -5.87 19.97 -10.77
C THR A 187 -6.71 20.32 -12.01
N PHE A 188 -6.99 19.35 -12.86
CA PHE A 188 -7.85 19.50 -14.03
C PHE A 188 -9.28 18.99 -13.79
N GLY A 189 -9.56 18.44 -12.60
CA GLY A 189 -10.88 17.93 -12.21
C GLY A 189 -11.13 16.46 -12.58
N TYR A 190 -10.13 15.73 -13.03
CA TYR A 190 -10.22 14.29 -13.26
C TYR A 190 -9.92 13.49 -12.01
N LEU A 191 -10.40 12.25 -11.95
CA LEU A 191 -10.10 11.35 -10.83
C LEU A 191 -8.59 11.15 -10.69
N SER A 192 -8.10 11.26 -9.46
CA SER A 192 -6.73 10.95 -9.10
C SER A 192 -6.69 9.66 -8.26
N GLU A 193 -6.74 9.76 -6.98
CA GLU A 193 -6.68 8.61 -6.06
C GLU A 193 -7.40 8.94 -4.73
N GLY A 194 -7.49 7.97 -3.81
CA GLY A 194 -7.94 8.23 -2.45
C GLY A 194 -6.88 8.96 -1.62
N SER A 195 -7.15 9.17 -0.32
CA SER A 195 -6.20 9.86 0.57
C SER A 195 -4.85 9.14 0.69
N GLY A 196 -4.82 7.81 0.59
CA GLY A 196 -3.59 7.00 0.69
C GLY A 196 -3.62 5.72 -0.14
N GLN A 197 -4.51 5.59 -1.11
CA GLN A 197 -4.75 4.42 -1.96
C GLN A 197 -5.21 4.80 -3.36
N ASN A 198 -4.90 3.95 -4.35
CA ASN A 198 -5.37 4.13 -5.71
C ASN A 198 -6.85 3.71 -5.84
N ILE A 199 -7.52 4.20 -6.89
CA ILE A 199 -8.92 3.91 -7.18
C ILE A 199 -9.06 3.15 -8.50
N PHE A 200 -10.01 2.23 -8.53
CA PHE A 200 -10.50 1.51 -9.71
C PHE A 200 -12.00 1.70 -9.84
N VAL A 201 -12.46 1.81 -11.06
CA VAL A 201 -13.86 2.00 -11.42
C VAL A 201 -14.21 0.99 -12.51
N ILE A 202 -15.34 0.29 -12.37
CA ILE A 202 -15.82 -0.67 -13.37
C ILE A 202 -17.06 -0.11 -14.07
N ARG A 203 -17.02 -0.14 -15.37
CA ARG A 203 -18.17 0.21 -16.21
C ARG A 203 -18.22 -0.71 -17.43
N GLU A 204 -19.39 -1.33 -17.67
CA GLU A 204 -19.60 -2.21 -18.82
C GLU A 204 -18.49 -3.29 -18.94
N ASP A 205 -18.25 -3.99 -17.83
CA ASP A 205 -17.23 -5.06 -17.68
C ASP A 205 -15.78 -4.65 -17.98
N VAL A 206 -15.49 -3.34 -18.09
CA VAL A 206 -14.14 -2.81 -18.22
C VAL A 206 -13.70 -2.17 -16.91
N ILE A 207 -12.49 -2.53 -16.46
CA ILE A 207 -11.84 -1.95 -15.28
C ILE A 207 -11.04 -0.73 -15.71
N TYR A 208 -11.34 0.41 -15.14
CA TYR A 208 -10.62 1.67 -15.35
C TYR A 208 -9.86 2.10 -14.11
N THR A 209 -8.71 2.73 -14.30
CA THR A 209 -7.94 3.36 -13.22
C THR A 209 -7.22 4.60 -13.76
N PRO A 210 -7.09 5.68 -12.98
CA PRO A 210 -6.34 6.86 -13.42
C PRO A 210 -4.90 6.52 -13.82
N PRO A 211 -4.35 7.15 -14.86
CA PRO A 211 -2.96 6.99 -15.29
C PRO A 211 -2.00 7.72 -14.34
N LEU A 212 -0.70 7.45 -14.42
CA LEU A 212 0.30 8.12 -13.58
C LEU A 212 0.30 9.66 -13.73
N THR A 213 -0.14 10.16 -14.89
CA THR A 213 -0.28 11.59 -15.17
C THR A 213 -1.40 12.28 -14.39
N ALA A 214 -2.31 11.52 -13.76
CA ALA A 214 -3.39 12.03 -12.90
C ALA A 214 -2.92 12.31 -11.46
N SER A 215 -1.63 12.60 -11.24
CA SER A 215 -1.03 12.92 -9.94
C SER A 215 -1.19 11.81 -8.88
N ILE A 216 -1.17 10.56 -9.30
CA ILE A 216 -1.25 9.39 -8.43
C ILE A 216 0.13 8.86 -8.04
N LEU A 217 0.19 8.15 -6.90
CA LEU A 217 1.32 7.29 -6.58
C LEU A 217 1.28 6.03 -7.46
N PRO A 218 2.42 5.56 -8.04
CA PRO A 218 2.50 4.28 -8.73
C PRO A 218 2.36 3.13 -7.73
N GLY A 219 1.12 2.79 -7.37
CA GLY A 219 0.78 1.82 -6.34
C GLY A 219 1.25 0.41 -6.69
N ILE A 220 1.90 -0.26 -5.75
CA ILE A 220 2.35 -1.64 -5.94
C ILE A 220 1.14 -2.58 -5.92
N THR A 221 0.20 -2.36 -5.01
CA THR A 221 -1.09 -3.08 -5.02
C THR A 221 -1.89 -2.75 -6.28
N ARG A 222 -1.88 -1.49 -6.75
CA ARG A 222 -2.49 -1.12 -8.05
C ARG A 222 -1.90 -1.95 -9.20
N ASN A 223 -0.58 -2.05 -9.29
CA ASN A 223 0.09 -2.87 -10.30
C ASN A 223 -0.31 -4.35 -10.18
N SER A 224 -0.38 -4.88 -8.96
CA SER A 224 -0.80 -6.26 -8.71
C SER A 224 -2.26 -6.49 -9.13
N VAL A 225 -3.17 -5.56 -8.83
CA VAL A 225 -4.58 -5.60 -9.28
C VAL A 225 -4.69 -5.62 -10.80
N ILE A 226 -3.93 -4.76 -11.50
CA ILE A 226 -3.91 -4.74 -12.98
C ILE A 226 -3.44 -6.08 -13.53
N THR A 227 -2.41 -6.68 -12.94
CA THR A 227 -1.89 -8.00 -13.35
C THR A 227 -2.92 -9.09 -13.11
N ILE A 228 -3.47 -9.18 -11.89
CA ILE A 228 -4.50 -10.16 -11.52
C ILE A 228 -5.74 -10.02 -12.42
N ALA A 229 -6.22 -8.81 -12.65
CA ALA A 229 -7.38 -8.58 -13.51
C ALA A 229 -7.15 -9.09 -14.95
N ARG A 230 -5.95 -8.85 -15.50
CA ARG A 230 -5.56 -9.38 -16.82
C ARG A 230 -5.44 -10.90 -16.85
N ASP A 231 -4.88 -11.50 -15.78
CA ASP A 231 -4.79 -12.96 -15.64
C ASP A 231 -6.19 -13.62 -15.58
N LEU A 232 -7.17 -12.91 -15.00
CA LEU A 232 -8.58 -13.31 -14.96
C LEU A 232 -9.34 -13.02 -16.28
N GLY A 233 -8.68 -12.43 -17.28
CA GLY A 233 -9.26 -12.12 -18.59
C GLY A 233 -10.03 -10.80 -18.65
N PHE A 234 -10.02 -9.97 -17.59
CA PHE A 234 -10.68 -8.66 -17.60
C PHE A 234 -9.87 -7.64 -18.42
N LYS A 235 -10.60 -6.78 -19.12
CA LYS A 235 -10.01 -5.63 -19.81
C LYS A 235 -9.71 -4.53 -18.80
N VAL A 236 -8.45 -4.05 -18.78
CA VAL A 236 -8.03 -2.94 -17.92
C VAL A 236 -7.55 -1.77 -18.76
N ARG A 237 -8.04 -0.57 -18.46
CA ARG A 237 -7.65 0.69 -19.09
C ARG A 237 -7.11 1.68 -18.07
N GLU A 238 -5.99 2.29 -18.39
CA GLU A 238 -5.37 3.38 -17.64
C GLU A 238 -5.62 4.67 -18.41
N GLU A 239 -6.62 5.46 -17.99
CA GLU A 239 -7.02 6.67 -18.70
C GLU A 239 -7.59 7.73 -17.75
N MET A 240 -7.64 8.99 -18.21
CA MET A 240 -8.23 10.09 -17.46
C MET A 240 -9.72 9.88 -17.30
N LEU A 241 -10.21 9.93 -16.06
CA LEU A 241 -11.59 9.59 -15.72
C LEU A 241 -12.32 10.83 -15.20
N PRO A 242 -13.45 11.24 -15.80
CA PRO A 242 -14.23 12.34 -15.28
C PRO A 242 -14.92 11.95 -13.96
N ARG A 243 -15.12 12.95 -13.07
CA ARG A 243 -15.72 12.73 -11.74
C ARG A 243 -17.06 12.02 -11.81
N GLU A 244 -17.91 12.38 -12.76
CA GLU A 244 -19.27 11.85 -12.90
C GLU A 244 -19.31 10.36 -13.21
N LEU A 245 -18.21 9.76 -13.67
CA LEU A 245 -18.10 8.31 -13.84
C LEU A 245 -18.32 7.57 -12.51
N LEU A 246 -17.95 8.16 -11.37
CA LEU A 246 -18.19 7.59 -10.05
C LEU A 246 -19.68 7.40 -9.73
N TYR A 247 -20.56 8.21 -10.32
CA TYR A 247 -22.01 8.18 -10.04
C TYR A 247 -22.79 7.21 -10.92
N ILE A 248 -22.16 6.76 -12.02
CA ILE A 248 -22.80 5.90 -13.02
C ILE A 248 -22.06 4.57 -13.23
N CYS A 249 -20.99 4.33 -12.50
CA CYS A 249 -20.22 3.08 -12.59
C CYS A 249 -20.97 1.91 -11.96
N ASP A 250 -20.62 0.71 -12.40
CA ASP A 250 -21.24 -0.53 -11.93
C ASP A 250 -20.61 -0.99 -10.63
N GLU A 251 -19.28 -0.80 -10.48
CA GLU A 251 -18.50 -1.11 -9.28
C GLU A 251 -17.36 -0.09 -9.12
N ALA A 252 -16.88 0.10 -7.89
CA ALA A 252 -15.64 0.81 -7.62
C ALA A 252 -14.94 0.22 -6.39
N PHE A 253 -13.61 0.31 -6.34
CA PHE A 253 -12.84 -0.13 -5.19
C PHE A 253 -11.53 0.63 -5.06
N PHE A 254 -11.01 0.68 -3.85
CA PHE A 254 -9.67 1.13 -3.54
C PHE A 254 -8.67 -0.02 -3.54
N ALA A 255 -7.42 0.27 -3.93
CA ALA A 255 -6.30 -0.65 -3.85
C ALA A 255 -5.07 0.01 -3.21
N GLY A 256 -4.50 -0.63 -2.21
CA GLY A 256 -3.32 -0.15 -1.50
C GLY A 256 -2.88 -1.14 -0.42
N THR A 257 -1.63 -1.04 0.03
CA THR A 257 -1.09 -1.99 1.02
C THR A 257 -1.88 -1.99 2.33
N ALA A 258 -2.35 -0.84 2.80
CA ALA A 258 -3.09 -0.74 4.06
C ALA A 258 -4.55 -1.19 3.90
N VAL A 259 -5.20 -0.79 2.80
CA VAL A 259 -6.61 -1.06 2.51
C VAL A 259 -6.82 -2.37 1.75
N GLU A 260 -5.74 -3.00 1.28
CA GLU A 260 -5.79 -4.17 0.40
C GLU A 260 -6.65 -3.87 -0.83
N ILE A 261 -7.76 -4.60 -1.05
CA ILE A 261 -8.77 -4.27 -2.05
C ILE A 261 -10.08 -4.02 -1.30
N THR A 262 -10.47 -2.76 -1.16
CA THR A 262 -11.67 -2.37 -0.42
C THR A 262 -12.73 -1.81 -1.36
N PRO A 263 -13.91 -2.44 -1.47
CA PRO A 263 -15.02 -1.96 -2.29
C PRO A 263 -15.52 -0.58 -1.84
N ILE A 264 -16.04 0.20 -2.78
CA ILE A 264 -16.74 1.47 -2.55
C ILE A 264 -18.22 1.21 -2.79
N ARG A 265 -19.06 1.40 -1.77
CA ARG A 265 -20.51 1.17 -1.87
C ARG A 265 -21.30 2.43 -2.22
N SER A 266 -20.79 3.61 -1.89
CA SER A 266 -21.39 4.88 -2.28
C SER A 266 -20.34 5.98 -2.40
N VAL A 267 -20.61 6.97 -3.27
CA VAL A 267 -19.85 8.20 -3.44
C VAL A 267 -20.80 9.40 -3.29
N ASP A 268 -20.46 10.36 -2.42
CA ASP A 268 -21.30 11.56 -2.19
C ASP A 268 -22.77 11.20 -1.92
N LYS A 269 -23.03 10.12 -1.18
CA LYS A 269 -24.35 9.52 -0.87
C LYS A 269 -25.10 8.92 -2.06
N ILE A 270 -24.47 8.80 -3.22
CA ILE A 270 -25.01 8.10 -4.39
C ILE A 270 -24.45 6.68 -4.37
N SER A 271 -25.32 5.69 -4.42
CA SER A 271 -24.91 4.28 -4.43
C SER A 271 -24.11 3.95 -5.69
N VAL A 272 -23.00 3.24 -5.52
CA VAL A 272 -22.23 2.65 -6.63
C VAL A 272 -22.89 1.32 -6.99
N GLY A 273 -23.35 1.16 -8.21
CA GLY A 273 -24.04 -0.03 -8.66
C GLY A 273 -25.21 -0.41 -7.73
N LYS A 274 -25.11 -1.60 -7.11
CA LYS A 274 -26.10 -2.10 -6.14
C LYS A 274 -25.83 -1.66 -4.68
N GLY A 275 -24.84 -0.80 -4.44
CA GLY A 275 -24.44 -0.39 -3.07
C GLY A 275 -23.70 -1.48 -2.28
N THR A 276 -23.16 -2.46 -2.96
CA THR A 276 -22.38 -3.57 -2.38
C THR A 276 -21.25 -3.97 -3.31
N ARG A 277 -20.30 -4.78 -2.82
CA ARG A 277 -19.24 -5.35 -3.62
C ARG A 277 -19.80 -6.11 -4.83
N GLY A 278 -19.38 -5.71 -6.04
CA GLY A 278 -19.81 -6.34 -7.27
C GLY A 278 -18.96 -7.57 -7.67
N PRO A 279 -19.38 -8.31 -8.73
CA PRO A 279 -18.76 -9.58 -9.10
C PRO A 279 -17.31 -9.44 -9.59
N ILE A 280 -16.96 -8.39 -10.32
CA ILE A 280 -15.58 -8.18 -10.82
C ILE A 280 -14.66 -7.84 -9.64
N THR A 281 -15.08 -6.93 -8.75
CA THR A 281 -14.35 -6.62 -7.53
C THR A 281 -14.16 -7.87 -6.67
N THR A 282 -15.19 -8.73 -6.54
CA THR A 282 -15.12 -9.99 -5.81
C THR A 282 -14.06 -10.92 -6.41
N ALA A 283 -14.07 -11.13 -7.71
CA ALA A 283 -13.11 -12.02 -8.39
C ALA A 283 -11.66 -11.54 -8.22
N VAL A 284 -11.41 -10.24 -8.41
CA VAL A 284 -10.07 -9.64 -8.26
C VAL A 284 -9.60 -9.70 -6.81
N GLN A 285 -10.50 -9.38 -5.87
CA GLN A 285 -10.21 -9.39 -4.43
C GLN A 285 -9.90 -10.83 -3.94
N GLN A 286 -10.70 -11.82 -4.33
CA GLN A 286 -10.48 -13.21 -3.97
C GLN A 286 -9.13 -13.70 -4.48
N SER A 287 -8.84 -13.48 -5.77
CA SER A 287 -7.54 -13.87 -6.35
C SER A 287 -6.36 -13.18 -5.65
N PHE A 288 -6.52 -11.92 -5.25
CA PHE A 288 -5.51 -11.22 -4.46
C PHE A 288 -5.29 -11.89 -3.10
N PHE A 289 -6.37 -12.22 -2.37
CA PHE A 289 -6.28 -12.86 -1.06
C PHE A 289 -5.71 -14.28 -1.16
N ASP A 290 -6.10 -15.06 -2.16
CA ASP A 290 -5.55 -16.40 -2.40
C ASP A 290 -4.01 -16.36 -2.57
N ILE A 291 -3.50 -15.33 -3.28
CA ILE A 291 -2.06 -15.14 -3.47
C ILE A 291 -1.36 -14.77 -2.16
N ILE A 292 -1.84 -13.73 -1.47
CA ILE A 292 -1.16 -13.23 -0.26
C ILE A 292 -1.27 -14.19 0.93
N ASN A 293 -2.29 -15.01 0.97
CA ASN A 293 -2.46 -16.07 1.95
C ASN A 293 -1.71 -17.37 1.59
N GLY A 294 -1.13 -17.44 0.39
CA GLY A 294 -0.40 -18.64 -0.06
C GLY A 294 -1.29 -19.83 -0.37
N GLU A 295 -2.57 -19.61 -0.68
CA GLU A 295 -3.55 -20.63 -1.03
C GLU A 295 -3.40 -21.12 -2.48
N VAL A 296 -2.73 -20.32 -3.31
CA VAL A 296 -2.40 -20.65 -4.71
C VAL A 296 -0.89 -20.50 -4.97
N PRO A 297 -0.35 -21.14 -6.04
CA PRO A 297 1.04 -20.95 -6.42
C PRO A 297 1.37 -19.48 -6.73
N ASP A 298 2.47 -18.99 -6.20
CA ASP A 298 3.00 -17.66 -6.47
C ASP A 298 3.63 -17.58 -7.87
N ARG A 299 2.80 -17.45 -8.90
CA ARG A 299 3.22 -17.42 -10.32
C ARG A 299 4.08 -16.21 -10.68
N HIS A 300 3.98 -15.15 -9.87
CA HIS A 300 4.62 -13.86 -10.13
C HIS A 300 5.86 -13.64 -9.28
N ASN A 301 6.21 -14.57 -8.37
CA ASN A 301 7.27 -14.44 -7.39
C ASN A 301 7.09 -13.16 -6.51
N TRP A 302 5.88 -12.97 -6.00
CA TRP A 302 5.52 -11.81 -5.18
C TRP A 302 5.76 -11.99 -3.69
N LEU A 303 5.99 -13.22 -3.23
CA LEU A 303 6.15 -13.56 -1.83
C LEU A 303 7.63 -13.73 -1.46
N THR A 304 8.13 -12.87 -0.56
CA THR A 304 9.46 -13.00 0.04
C THR A 304 9.31 -13.57 1.44
N PHE A 305 9.76 -14.81 1.66
CA PHE A 305 9.64 -15.48 2.96
C PHE A 305 10.63 -14.91 3.98
N VAL A 306 10.14 -14.66 5.20
CA VAL A 306 10.93 -14.11 6.32
C VAL A 306 11.99 -15.11 6.80
N TYR A 307 11.63 -16.38 6.80
CA TYR A 307 12.54 -17.48 7.05
C TYR A 307 12.72 -18.23 5.73
N PRO A 308 13.96 -18.53 5.31
CA PRO A 308 14.18 -19.39 4.15
C PRO A 308 13.53 -20.75 4.45
N GLY A 309 12.40 -21.01 3.82
CA GLY A 309 11.60 -22.20 4.06
C GLY A 309 12.23 -23.44 3.42
N GLU A 310 12.05 -24.60 4.02
CA GLU A 310 12.23 -25.87 3.32
C GLU A 310 11.27 -25.92 2.11
N PRO A 311 11.69 -26.44 0.94
CA PRO A 311 10.82 -26.61 -0.19
C PRO A 311 9.61 -27.47 0.21
N LEU A 312 8.40 -27.07 -0.20
CA LEU A 312 7.18 -27.84 0.02
C LEU A 312 7.43 -29.30 -0.35
N GLN A 313 7.28 -30.21 0.61
CA GLN A 313 7.00 -31.60 0.27
C GLN A 313 5.71 -31.58 -0.58
N ALA A 314 5.80 -32.05 -1.81
CA ALA A 314 4.65 -32.14 -2.69
C ALA A 314 3.53 -32.86 -1.95
N VAL A 315 2.40 -32.18 -1.73
CA VAL A 315 1.18 -32.82 -1.21
C VAL A 315 0.85 -33.89 -2.23
N GLY A 316 1.05 -35.13 -1.83
CA GLY A 316 0.88 -36.29 -2.68
C GLY A 316 -0.53 -36.26 -3.29
N SER A 317 -0.60 -36.30 -4.60
CA SER A 317 -1.84 -36.53 -5.33
C SER A 317 -2.45 -37.85 -4.85
N GLY A 318 -3.40 -37.75 -3.92
CA GLY A 318 -4.20 -38.89 -3.49
C GLY A 318 -4.86 -39.52 -4.72
N ARG A 319 -4.35 -40.65 -5.16
CA ARG A 319 -5.03 -41.51 -6.17
C ARG A 319 -6.39 -41.89 -5.60
N VAL A 320 -7.44 -41.31 -6.18
CA VAL A 320 -8.78 -41.87 -6.03
C VAL A 320 -8.78 -43.20 -6.77
N THR A 321 -8.67 -44.28 -6.03
CA THR A 321 -8.93 -45.63 -6.55
C THR A 321 -10.43 -45.77 -6.78
N ALA A 322 -10.82 -45.82 -8.05
CA ALA A 322 -12.17 -46.24 -8.44
C ALA A 322 -12.39 -47.69 -8.01
N GLN A 323 -13.21 -47.93 -6.99
CA GLN A 323 -13.75 -49.27 -6.73
C GLN A 323 -14.82 -49.58 -7.76
N SER A 324 -14.50 -50.52 -8.65
CA SER A 324 -15.43 -51.22 -9.54
C SER A 324 -16.45 -52.00 -8.65
N ARG A 325 -17.72 -51.68 -8.81
CA ARG A 325 -18.80 -52.57 -8.33
C ARG A 325 -19.15 -53.51 -9.49
N ALA A 326 -18.98 -54.79 -9.23
CA ALA A 326 -19.63 -55.89 -9.96
C ALA A 326 -21.11 -56.00 -9.58
#